data_48961a2b3eb23dcb46a93fa1f0dbbd4e
#
_entry.id   48961a2b3eb23dcb46a93fa1f0dbbd4e
#
_cell.length_a   1.000
_cell.length_b   1.000
_cell.length_c   1.000
_cell.angle_alpha   90.00
_cell.angle_beta   90.00
_cell.angle_gamma   90.00
#
_symmetry.space_group_name_H-M   'P 1'
#
loop_
_entity.id
_entity.type
_entity.pdbx_description
1 polymer ?
#
loop_
_entity_poly.entity_id
_entity_poly.type
_entity_poly.pdbx_seq_one_letter_code
_entity_poly.pdbx_strand_id
1 'polypeptide(L)'
;MNRSLRHPPARSSGFSLVELLVVMILLGALLTMGFGIFGKTAASARRTAYDQFTATVEQARTAAITRRKPVLLAIAPPVPGGADDNFRVGLFEVDELPDRATTIAGRQLQRWNILPTGVVFFGGEVEGFRNPLDEPALTLTWKDGGNQARVHVLAFNPRGGLAWPAGSEPVALTLGSGTLRDGQAIPTSDGGRSSLRIGRVVARPWRLDG
;
A
#
# COMPACT_ATOMS: atom_id res chain seq x y z
N MET A 1 47.42 -29.67 -59.39
CA MET A 1 46.22 -28.92 -59.91
C MET A 1 45.32 -28.55 -58.76
N ASN A 2 45.50 -27.32 -58.25
CA ASN A 2 44.73 -26.82 -57.09
C ASN A 2 43.63 -25.89 -57.61
N ARG A 3 42.35 -26.34 -57.56
CA ARG A 3 41.19 -25.52 -57.91
C ARG A 3 40.73 -24.72 -56.65
N SER A 4 41.10 -23.46 -56.63
CA SER A 4 40.61 -22.49 -55.65
C SER A 4 39.10 -22.24 -55.87
N LEU A 5 38.22 -22.65 -54.96
CA LEU A 5 36.81 -22.35 -54.91
C LEU A 5 36.67 -20.91 -54.42
N ARG A 6 36.36 -19.97 -55.33
CA ARG A 6 35.96 -18.59 -54.96
C ARG A 6 34.53 -18.61 -54.44
N HIS A 7 34.39 -18.29 -53.14
CA HIS A 7 33.07 -17.99 -52.57
C HIS A 7 32.57 -16.66 -53.11
N PRO A 8 31.29 -16.57 -53.56
CA PRO A 8 30.71 -15.31 -53.98
C PRO A 8 30.52 -14.41 -52.75
N PRO A 9 30.74 -13.09 -52.85
CA PRO A 9 30.51 -12.16 -51.74
C PRO A 9 29.03 -12.14 -51.37
N ALA A 10 28.75 -12.30 -50.06
CA ALA A 10 27.41 -12.14 -49.52
C ALA A 10 26.91 -10.70 -49.80
N ARG A 11 25.80 -10.58 -50.51
CA ARG A 11 25.13 -9.29 -50.72
C ARG A 11 24.60 -8.83 -49.39
N SER A 12 25.16 -7.77 -48.80
CA SER A 12 24.57 -7.04 -47.67
C SER A 12 23.37 -6.26 -48.24
N SER A 13 22.14 -6.76 -47.99
CA SER A 13 20.92 -6.01 -48.24
C SER A 13 20.83 -4.93 -47.16
N GLY A 14 21.05 -3.68 -47.53
CA GLY A 14 20.78 -2.54 -46.67
C GLY A 14 19.25 -2.35 -46.49
N PHE A 15 18.85 -1.88 -45.32
CA PHE A 15 17.47 -1.58 -45.01
C PHE A 15 16.91 -0.48 -45.97
N SER A 16 15.75 -0.72 -46.51
CA SER A 16 15.04 0.27 -47.32
C SER A 16 14.52 1.40 -46.44
N LEU A 17 14.55 2.63 -46.93
CA LEU A 17 14.00 3.81 -46.24
C LEU A 17 12.52 3.61 -45.90
N VAL A 18 11.77 2.91 -46.75
CA VAL A 18 10.35 2.54 -46.49
C VAL A 18 10.21 1.59 -45.33
N GLU A 19 11.12 0.61 -45.20
CA GLU A 19 11.12 -0.38 -44.11
C GLU A 19 11.39 0.31 -42.76
N LEU A 20 12.31 1.26 -42.71
CA LEU A 20 12.58 2.07 -41.55
C LEU A 20 11.38 2.93 -41.13
N LEU A 21 10.69 3.52 -42.12
CA LEU A 21 9.46 4.31 -41.89
C LEU A 21 8.34 3.45 -41.35
N VAL A 22 8.13 2.24 -41.86
CA VAL A 22 7.14 1.29 -41.37
C VAL A 22 7.43 0.87 -39.91
N VAL A 23 8.70 0.57 -39.59
CA VAL A 23 9.12 0.24 -38.23
C VAL A 23 8.86 1.40 -37.27
N MET A 24 9.15 2.64 -37.66
CA MET A 24 8.89 3.83 -36.83
C MET A 24 7.38 4.02 -36.57
N ILE A 25 6.53 3.80 -37.57
CA ILE A 25 5.07 3.87 -37.39
C ILE A 25 4.58 2.78 -36.45
N LEU A 26 5.06 1.55 -36.61
CA LEU A 26 4.72 0.43 -35.72
C LEU A 26 5.18 0.66 -34.28
N LEU A 27 6.39 1.15 -34.08
CA LEU A 27 6.90 1.52 -32.76
C LEU A 27 6.08 2.64 -32.12
N GLY A 28 5.72 3.67 -32.90
CA GLY A 28 4.85 4.76 -32.44
C GLY A 28 3.46 4.24 -32.00
N ALA A 29 2.88 3.34 -32.78
CA ALA A 29 1.60 2.72 -32.44
C ALA A 29 1.68 1.85 -31.17
N LEU A 30 2.74 1.07 -31.00
CA LEU A 30 2.97 0.26 -29.80
C LEU A 30 3.17 1.14 -28.56
N LEU A 31 3.92 2.23 -28.65
CA LEU A 31 4.13 3.16 -27.54
C LEU A 31 2.81 3.80 -27.10
N THR A 32 1.95 4.25 -28.03
CA THR A 32 0.65 4.84 -27.66
C THR A 32 -0.27 3.85 -26.97
N MET A 33 -0.27 2.57 -27.35
CA MET A 33 -1.02 1.53 -26.66
C MET A 33 -0.49 1.25 -25.25
N GLY A 34 0.83 1.32 -25.06
CA GLY A 34 1.49 1.07 -23.76
C GLY A 34 1.07 2.07 -22.69
N PHE A 35 1.00 3.36 -22.99
CA PHE A 35 0.64 4.40 -22.00
C PHE A 35 -0.78 4.24 -21.44
N GLY A 36 -1.73 3.76 -22.23
CA GLY A 36 -3.11 3.53 -21.78
C GLY A 36 -3.27 2.40 -20.76
N ILE A 37 -2.36 1.44 -20.74
CA ILE A 37 -2.38 0.30 -19.81
C ILE A 37 -1.87 0.70 -18.42
N PHE A 38 -0.84 1.53 -18.35
CA PHE A 38 -0.25 1.95 -17.07
C PHE A 38 -1.22 2.81 -16.22
N GLY A 39 -1.99 3.70 -16.81
CA GLY A 39 -2.97 4.51 -16.09
C GLY A 39 -4.12 3.67 -15.52
N LYS A 40 -4.58 2.65 -16.24
CA LYS A 40 -5.63 1.73 -15.77
C LYS A 40 -5.15 0.84 -14.63
N THR A 41 -3.88 0.41 -14.65
CA THR A 41 -3.29 -0.42 -13.58
C THR A 41 -3.16 0.34 -12.26
N ALA A 42 -2.76 1.63 -12.27
CA ALA A 42 -2.66 2.44 -11.06
C ALA A 42 -4.02 2.67 -10.38
N ALA A 43 -5.07 2.98 -11.16
CA ALA A 43 -6.43 3.13 -10.64
C ALA A 43 -6.98 1.81 -10.07
N SER A 44 -6.71 0.68 -10.72
CA SER A 44 -7.09 -0.65 -10.24
C SER A 44 -6.34 -1.02 -8.96
N ALA A 45 -5.03 -0.78 -8.90
CA ALA A 45 -4.21 -1.03 -7.70
C ALA A 45 -4.74 -0.25 -6.49
N ARG A 46 -5.08 1.04 -6.68
CA ARG A 46 -5.66 1.88 -5.64
C ARG A 46 -7.00 1.35 -5.15
N ARG A 47 -7.91 0.97 -6.06
CA ARG A 47 -9.21 0.38 -5.71
C ARG A 47 -9.03 -0.91 -4.92
N THR A 48 -8.16 -1.80 -5.39
CA THR A 48 -7.83 -3.05 -4.69
C THR A 48 -7.27 -2.79 -3.29
N ALA A 49 -6.34 -1.83 -3.15
CA ALA A 49 -5.78 -1.47 -1.85
C ALA A 49 -6.85 -0.92 -0.90
N TYR A 50 -7.75 -0.08 -1.40
CA TYR A 50 -8.86 0.46 -0.63
C TYR A 50 -9.80 -0.65 -0.13
N ASP A 51 -10.20 -1.56 -1.01
CA ASP A 51 -11.09 -2.67 -0.67
C ASP A 51 -10.41 -3.64 0.32
N GLN A 52 -9.14 -3.95 0.12
CA GLN A 52 -8.34 -4.77 1.05
C GLN A 52 -8.24 -4.12 2.43
N PHE A 53 -7.95 -2.82 2.47
CA PHE A 53 -7.82 -2.10 3.74
C PHE A 53 -9.16 -2.02 4.47
N THR A 54 -10.25 -1.72 3.75
CA THR A 54 -11.61 -1.72 4.30
C THR A 54 -11.98 -3.07 4.90
N ALA A 55 -11.71 -4.15 4.17
CA ALA A 55 -11.95 -5.52 4.66
C ALA A 55 -11.12 -5.83 5.91
N THR A 56 -9.86 -5.36 5.96
CA THR A 56 -8.98 -5.56 7.11
C THR A 56 -9.48 -4.81 8.35
N VAL A 57 -10.02 -3.59 8.18
CA VAL A 57 -10.67 -2.83 9.27
C VAL A 57 -11.87 -3.59 9.85
N GLU A 58 -12.75 -4.13 8.99
CA GLU A 58 -13.89 -4.93 9.44
C GLU A 58 -13.46 -6.23 10.11
N GLN A 59 -12.40 -6.88 9.61
CA GLN A 59 -11.82 -8.06 10.24
C GLN A 59 -11.25 -7.76 11.62
N ALA A 60 -10.53 -6.64 11.78
CA ALA A 60 -9.99 -6.20 13.07
C ALA A 60 -11.10 -5.99 14.10
N ARG A 61 -12.15 -5.26 13.70
CA ARG A 61 -13.32 -5.03 14.52
C ARG A 61 -14.01 -6.34 14.95
N THR A 62 -14.27 -7.20 13.98
CA THR A 62 -14.92 -8.50 14.22
C THR A 62 -14.06 -9.38 15.13
N ALA A 63 -12.76 -9.42 14.92
CA ALA A 63 -11.82 -10.16 15.77
C ALA A 63 -11.84 -9.65 17.21
N ALA A 64 -11.86 -8.33 17.43
CA ALA A 64 -11.93 -7.74 18.77
C ALA A 64 -13.20 -8.15 19.51
N ILE A 65 -14.35 -8.12 18.85
CA ILE A 65 -15.64 -8.53 19.43
C ILE A 65 -15.64 -10.03 19.75
N THR A 66 -15.26 -10.87 18.78
CA THR A 66 -15.32 -12.34 18.89
C THR A 66 -14.35 -12.86 19.93
N ARG A 67 -13.15 -12.30 20.01
CA ARG A 67 -12.11 -12.71 20.95
C ARG A 67 -12.25 -12.07 22.32
N ARG A 68 -13.09 -11.04 22.44
CA ARG A 68 -13.25 -10.24 23.66
C ARG A 68 -11.93 -9.65 24.17
N LYS A 69 -11.01 -9.39 23.27
CA LYS A 69 -9.70 -8.78 23.52
C LYS A 69 -9.46 -7.61 22.56
N PRO A 70 -8.65 -6.63 22.94
CA PRO A 70 -8.26 -5.57 22.03
C PRO A 70 -7.50 -6.14 20.82
N VAL A 71 -7.78 -5.58 19.64
CA VAL A 71 -7.10 -5.94 18.40
C VAL A 71 -6.50 -4.68 17.78
N LEU A 72 -5.22 -4.77 17.45
CA LEU A 72 -4.52 -3.73 16.71
C LEU A 72 -4.55 -4.05 15.21
N LEU A 73 -4.92 -3.07 14.42
CA LEU A 73 -4.60 -3.01 13.00
C LEU A 73 -3.33 -2.19 12.88
N ALA A 74 -2.23 -2.86 12.53
CA ALA A 74 -0.91 -2.28 12.40
C ALA A 74 -0.63 -1.93 10.93
N ILE A 75 -0.19 -0.70 10.69
CA ILE A 75 0.25 -0.19 9.39
C ILE A 75 1.77 -0.01 9.46
N ALA A 76 2.50 -0.88 8.78
CA ALA A 76 3.96 -0.79 8.69
C ALA A 76 4.35 -0.09 7.37
N PRO A 77 5.10 1.01 7.45
CA PRO A 77 5.67 1.63 6.26
C PRO A 77 6.73 0.71 5.62
N PRO A 78 7.06 0.91 4.35
CA PRO A 78 8.21 0.26 3.71
C PRO A 78 9.51 0.54 4.47
N VAL A 79 10.38 -0.46 4.51
CA VAL A 79 11.72 -0.30 5.09
C VAL A 79 12.67 0.06 3.97
N PRO A 80 13.34 1.22 4.00
CA PRO A 80 14.30 1.61 2.96
C PRO A 80 15.39 0.56 2.79
N GLY A 81 15.58 0.07 1.55
CA GLY A 81 16.55 -0.98 1.24
C GLY A 81 16.13 -2.39 1.70
N GLY A 82 14.92 -2.56 2.19
CA GLY A 82 14.35 -3.86 2.54
C GLY A 82 13.78 -4.59 1.32
N ALA A 83 13.42 -5.87 1.51
CA ALA A 83 12.79 -6.68 0.47
C ALA A 83 11.35 -6.21 0.13
N ASP A 84 10.75 -5.40 0.99
CA ASP A 84 9.36 -4.94 0.87
C ASP A 84 9.32 -3.43 0.70
N ASP A 85 9.15 -2.97 -0.54
CA ASP A 85 9.01 -1.56 -0.90
C ASP A 85 7.56 -1.04 -0.75
N ASN A 86 6.67 -1.85 -0.15
CA ASN A 86 5.25 -1.54 -0.05
C ASN A 86 4.80 -1.45 1.42
N PHE A 87 3.74 -0.68 1.66
CA PHE A 87 3.06 -0.70 2.94
C PHE A 87 2.48 -2.08 3.25
N ARG A 88 2.54 -2.45 4.52
CA ARG A 88 1.99 -3.72 5.01
C ARG A 88 0.97 -3.44 6.10
N VAL A 89 -0.10 -4.21 6.10
CA VAL A 89 -1.15 -4.12 7.11
C VAL A 89 -1.30 -5.48 7.79
N GLY A 90 -1.34 -5.50 9.11
CA GLY A 90 -1.45 -6.73 9.89
C GLY A 90 -2.40 -6.58 11.07
N LEU A 91 -2.94 -7.72 11.55
CA LEU A 91 -3.82 -7.77 12.71
C LEU A 91 -3.12 -8.49 13.86
N PHE A 92 -3.20 -7.87 15.04
CA PHE A 92 -2.56 -8.37 16.26
C PHE A 92 -3.52 -8.27 17.43
N GLU A 93 -3.68 -9.36 18.17
CA GLU A 93 -4.35 -9.38 19.44
C GLU A 93 -3.35 -8.89 20.50
N VAL A 94 -3.79 -8.00 21.37
CA VAL A 94 -2.99 -7.48 22.48
C VAL A 94 -3.76 -7.62 23.78
N ASP A 95 -3.04 -7.65 24.88
CA ASP A 95 -3.69 -7.74 26.20
C ASP A 95 -4.13 -6.36 26.69
N GLU A 96 -3.40 -5.30 26.32
CA GLU A 96 -3.66 -3.92 26.70
C GLU A 96 -3.71 -2.99 25.48
N LEU A 97 -4.53 -1.95 25.58
CA LEU A 97 -4.59 -0.90 24.57
C LEU A 97 -3.32 -0.05 24.62
N PRO A 98 -2.87 0.50 23.47
CA PRO A 98 -1.78 1.48 23.47
C PRO A 98 -2.18 2.68 24.33
N ASP A 99 -1.46 2.90 25.41
CA ASP A 99 -1.55 4.12 26.22
C ASP A 99 -0.16 4.70 26.36
N ARG A 100 0.20 5.64 25.48
CA ARG A 100 1.51 6.31 25.44
C ARG A 100 2.73 5.35 25.42
N ALA A 101 2.48 4.04 25.30
CA ALA A 101 3.53 3.04 25.19
C ALA A 101 4.29 3.22 23.88
N THR A 102 5.61 3.13 23.95
CA THR A 102 6.47 3.13 22.75
C THR A 102 6.61 1.72 22.16
N THR A 103 6.36 0.69 22.97
CA THR A 103 6.46 -0.71 22.58
C THR A 103 5.24 -1.48 23.08
N ILE A 104 4.68 -2.33 22.21
CA ILE A 104 3.55 -3.18 22.53
C ILE A 104 3.81 -4.61 22.02
N ALA A 105 3.51 -5.59 22.87
CA ALA A 105 3.58 -7.00 22.48
C ALA A 105 2.21 -7.46 21.98
N GLY A 106 2.20 -8.18 20.86
CA GLY A 106 0.96 -8.66 20.27
C GLY A 106 1.08 -10.08 19.70
N ARG A 107 -0.01 -10.82 19.72
CA ARG A 107 -0.15 -12.09 19.04
C ARG A 107 -0.67 -11.86 17.64
N GLN A 108 0.13 -12.18 16.64
CA GLN A 108 -0.27 -12.04 15.24
C GLN A 108 -1.48 -12.93 14.90
N LEU A 109 -2.56 -12.33 14.38
CA LEU A 109 -3.79 -13.03 14.01
C LEU A 109 -3.80 -13.51 12.57
N GLN A 110 -3.14 -12.75 11.70
CA GLN A 110 -3.01 -13.09 10.27
C GLN A 110 -1.65 -12.62 9.75
N ARG A 111 -1.21 -13.20 8.62
CA ARG A 111 -0.01 -12.73 7.93
C ARG A 111 -0.16 -11.28 7.50
N TRP A 112 0.96 -10.59 7.38
CA TRP A 112 0.97 -9.26 6.81
C TRP A 112 0.36 -9.26 5.40
N ASN A 113 -0.58 -8.38 5.18
CA ASN A 113 -1.14 -8.10 3.86
C ASN A 113 -0.35 -6.95 3.25
N ILE A 114 0.29 -7.22 2.11
CA ILE A 114 1.10 -6.24 1.40
C ILE A 114 0.19 -5.47 0.46
N LEU A 115 0.22 -4.14 0.52
CA LEU A 115 -0.54 -3.31 -0.40
C LEU A 115 0.07 -3.36 -1.81
N PRO A 116 -0.73 -3.19 -2.86
CA PRO A 116 -0.25 -3.12 -4.23
C PRO A 116 0.83 -2.06 -4.41
N THR A 117 1.80 -2.36 -5.27
CA THR A 117 2.90 -1.43 -5.59
C THR A 117 2.38 -0.10 -6.12
N GLY A 118 2.99 1.00 -5.68
CA GLY A 118 2.61 2.35 -6.07
C GLY A 118 1.39 2.89 -5.31
N VAL A 119 0.90 2.18 -4.28
CA VAL A 119 -0.12 2.69 -3.35
C VAL A 119 0.52 3.01 -2.01
N VAL A 120 0.25 4.21 -1.53
CA VAL A 120 0.78 4.71 -0.26
C VAL A 120 -0.33 5.27 0.61
N PHE A 121 -0.10 5.27 1.92
CA PHE A 121 -0.91 6.02 2.86
C PHE A 121 -0.36 7.45 2.95
N PHE A 122 -1.26 8.42 2.96
CA PHE A 122 -0.92 9.83 3.13
C PHE A 122 -1.21 10.27 4.57
N GLY A 123 -0.20 10.90 5.19
CA GLY A 123 -0.38 11.68 6.40
C GLY A 123 -1.07 13.01 6.08
N GLY A 124 -1.38 13.78 7.12
CA GLY A 124 -1.98 15.10 7.02
C GLY A 124 -3.42 15.16 7.47
N GLU A 125 -3.85 16.35 7.77
CA GLU A 125 -5.16 16.63 8.33
C GLU A 125 -6.28 16.49 7.29
N VAL A 126 -7.30 15.74 7.64
CA VAL A 126 -8.63 15.81 7.03
C VAL A 126 -9.50 16.54 8.03
N GLU A 127 -10.07 17.67 7.66
CA GLU A 127 -10.84 18.53 8.56
C GLU A 127 -11.92 17.74 9.33
N GLY A 128 -11.89 17.85 10.65
CA GLY A 128 -12.79 17.11 11.55
C GLY A 128 -12.44 15.62 11.77
N PHE A 129 -11.26 15.17 11.33
CA PHE A 129 -10.80 13.80 11.48
C PHE A 129 -9.36 13.73 11.99
N ARG A 130 -9.09 12.70 12.78
CA ARG A 130 -7.73 12.36 13.20
C ARG A 130 -7.11 11.35 12.26
N ASN A 131 -5.88 11.61 11.84
CA ASN A 131 -5.13 10.66 11.01
C ASN A 131 -4.19 9.83 11.90
N PRO A 132 -4.31 8.49 11.92
CA PRO A 132 -3.45 7.63 12.73
C PRO A 132 -1.97 7.69 12.34
N LEU A 133 -1.66 8.11 11.11
CA LEU A 133 -0.27 8.24 10.63
C LEU A 133 0.45 9.46 11.22
N ASP A 134 -0.30 10.43 11.72
CA ASP A 134 0.26 11.61 12.39
C ASP A 134 0.57 11.33 13.87
N GLU A 135 0.07 10.18 14.40
CA GLU A 135 0.43 9.72 15.74
C GLU A 135 1.84 9.11 15.74
N PRO A 136 2.54 9.16 16.88
CA PRO A 136 3.83 8.51 17.01
C PRO A 136 3.75 7.02 16.65
N ALA A 137 4.68 6.55 15.82
CA ALA A 137 4.78 5.15 15.50
C ALA A 137 5.24 4.35 16.73
N LEU A 138 4.61 3.20 16.95
CA LEU A 138 4.91 2.26 18.02
C LEU A 138 5.85 1.14 17.53
N THR A 139 6.62 0.56 18.43
CA THR A 139 7.33 -0.68 18.16
C THR A 139 6.42 -1.86 18.54
N LEU A 140 5.95 -2.58 17.53
CA LEU A 140 5.16 -3.80 17.73
C LEU A 140 6.10 -5.01 17.74
N THR A 141 5.99 -5.83 18.78
CA THR A 141 6.73 -7.09 18.90
C THR A 141 5.77 -8.27 18.88
N TRP A 142 6.18 -9.39 18.24
CA TRP A 142 5.39 -10.62 18.18
C TRP A 142 6.30 -11.85 18.11
N LYS A 143 5.74 -13.06 18.25
CA LYS A 143 6.47 -14.32 18.36
C LYS A 143 7.50 -14.27 19.52
N ASP A 144 6.99 -13.97 20.72
CA ASP A 144 7.79 -13.88 21.95
C ASP A 144 8.97 -12.88 21.85
N GLY A 145 8.75 -11.78 21.11
CA GLY A 145 9.75 -10.75 20.90
C GLY A 145 10.76 -11.02 19.77
N GLY A 146 10.70 -12.20 19.13
CA GLY A 146 11.62 -12.57 18.04
C GLY A 146 11.45 -11.76 16.76
N ASN A 147 10.30 -11.10 16.59
CA ASN A 147 10.05 -10.19 15.47
C ASN A 147 9.59 -8.84 15.99
N GLN A 148 9.98 -7.79 15.28
CA GLN A 148 9.55 -6.43 15.60
C GLN A 148 9.34 -5.59 14.34
N ALA A 149 8.45 -4.61 14.42
CA ALA A 149 8.25 -3.61 13.37
C ALA A 149 7.82 -2.28 13.98
N ARG A 150 8.24 -1.18 13.37
CA ARG A 150 7.72 0.15 13.67
C ARG A 150 6.43 0.35 12.89
N VAL A 151 5.34 0.68 13.58
CA VAL A 151 3.99 0.69 13.00
C VAL A 151 3.17 1.88 13.50
N HIS A 152 2.29 2.39 12.66
CA HIS A 152 1.15 3.18 13.09
C HIS A 152 -0.02 2.24 13.35
N VAL A 153 -0.86 2.52 14.34
CA VAL A 153 -1.89 1.58 14.76
C VAL A 153 -3.28 2.19 14.87
N LEU A 154 -4.28 1.37 14.55
CA LEU A 154 -5.67 1.54 14.97
C LEU A 154 -5.98 0.44 15.98
N ALA A 155 -6.49 0.79 17.16
CA ALA A 155 -6.87 -0.21 18.15
C ALA A 155 -8.39 -0.29 18.29
N PHE A 156 -8.90 -1.52 18.23
CA PHE A 156 -10.30 -1.84 18.40
C PHE A 156 -10.51 -2.47 19.78
N ASN A 157 -11.48 -1.95 20.53
CA ASN A 157 -11.84 -2.52 21.82
C ASN A 157 -12.77 -3.74 21.69
N PRO A 158 -12.96 -4.55 22.72
CA PRO A 158 -13.84 -5.73 22.69
C PRO A 158 -15.32 -5.44 22.40
N ARG A 159 -15.76 -4.17 22.45
CA ARG A 159 -17.12 -3.74 22.08
C ARG A 159 -17.23 -3.38 20.61
N GLY A 160 -16.12 -3.46 19.84
CA GLY A 160 -16.08 -3.11 18.43
C GLY A 160 -15.98 -1.62 18.13
N GLY A 161 -15.67 -0.80 19.12
CA GLY A 161 -15.36 0.60 18.96
C GLY A 161 -13.86 0.83 18.73
N LEU A 162 -13.51 1.99 18.17
CA LEU A 162 -12.14 2.42 17.99
C LEU A 162 -11.62 3.09 19.27
N ALA A 163 -10.59 2.50 19.87
CA ALA A 163 -9.98 2.98 21.13
C ALA A 163 -8.69 3.79 20.90
N TRP A 164 -7.96 3.52 19.82
CA TRP A 164 -6.76 4.27 19.46
C TRP A 164 -6.74 4.63 17.96
N PRO A 165 -6.30 5.83 17.57
CA PRO A 165 -5.77 6.93 18.42
C PRO A 165 -6.77 7.39 19.48
N ALA A 166 -6.28 7.85 20.63
CA ALA A 166 -7.15 8.34 21.71
C ALA A 166 -7.86 9.64 21.27
N GLY A 167 -9.07 9.87 21.75
CA GLY A 167 -9.85 11.08 21.47
C GLY A 167 -11.30 10.79 21.09
N SER A 168 -12.09 11.84 20.87
CA SER A 168 -13.51 11.75 20.49
C SER A 168 -13.74 11.86 18.98
N GLU A 169 -12.79 12.44 18.27
CA GLU A 169 -12.87 12.69 16.83
C GLU A 169 -12.84 11.38 16.04
N PRO A 170 -13.64 11.24 14.96
CA PRO A 170 -13.53 10.10 14.08
C PRO A 170 -12.17 10.10 13.37
N VAL A 171 -11.78 8.94 12.86
CA VAL A 171 -10.50 8.75 12.18
C VAL A 171 -10.70 8.73 10.68
N ALA A 172 -9.79 9.35 9.95
CA ALA A 172 -9.67 9.22 8.50
C ALA A 172 -8.29 8.75 8.09
N LEU A 173 -8.25 7.89 7.09
CA LEU A 173 -7.03 7.41 6.44
C LEU A 173 -7.16 7.62 4.93
N THR A 174 -6.16 8.23 4.34
CA THR A 174 -6.13 8.49 2.91
C THR A 174 -5.12 7.56 2.23
N LEU A 175 -5.59 6.80 1.24
CA LEU A 175 -4.78 6.01 0.33
C LEU A 175 -4.75 6.66 -1.05
N GLY A 176 -3.65 6.56 -1.73
CA GLY A 176 -3.55 7.07 -3.09
C GLY A 176 -2.33 6.53 -3.83
N SER A 177 -2.24 6.89 -5.10
CA SER A 177 -1.07 6.55 -5.92
C SER A 177 0.10 7.46 -5.56
N GLY A 178 1.24 6.86 -5.22
CA GLY A 178 2.41 7.61 -4.79
C GLY A 178 3.63 6.74 -4.54
N THR A 179 4.70 7.39 -4.12
CA THR A 179 5.95 6.75 -3.70
C THR A 179 6.35 7.29 -2.33
N LEU A 180 7.11 6.52 -1.57
CA LEU A 180 7.75 7.02 -0.36
C LEU A 180 9.14 7.56 -0.70
N ARG A 181 9.42 8.79 -0.26
CA ARG A 181 10.76 9.37 -0.30
C ARG A 181 11.07 9.96 1.06
N ASP A 182 12.15 9.53 1.68
CA ASP A 182 12.57 9.97 3.02
C ASP A 182 11.46 9.82 4.09
N GLY A 183 10.65 8.76 3.99
CA GLY A 183 9.53 8.50 4.90
C GLY A 183 8.28 9.32 4.63
N GLN A 184 8.29 10.22 3.63
CA GLN A 184 7.12 11.00 3.23
C GLN A 184 6.46 10.43 1.97
N ALA A 185 5.12 10.35 1.99
CA ALA A 185 4.35 9.95 0.84
C ALA A 185 4.25 11.09 -0.18
N ILE A 186 4.82 10.89 -1.39
CA ILE A 186 4.77 11.83 -2.50
C ILE A 186 3.74 11.33 -3.51
N PRO A 187 2.69 12.11 -3.83
CA PRO A 187 1.70 11.70 -4.81
C PRO A 187 2.31 11.67 -6.22
N THR A 188 1.88 10.72 -7.05
CA THR A 188 2.14 10.77 -8.50
C THR A 188 1.21 11.78 -9.16
N SER A 189 1.56 12.28 -10.36
CA SER A 189 0.83 13.31 -11.10
C SER A 189 -0.66 12.98 -11.35
N ASP A 190 -0.99 11.69 -11.46
CA ASP A 190 -2.38 11.20 -11.62
C ASP A 190 -3.04 10.87 -10.26
N GLY A 191 -2.57 11.46 -9.21
CA GLY A 191 -2.73 11.12 -7.81
C GLY A 191 -4.14 11.14 -7.26
N GLY A 192 -5.02 10.33 -7.84
CA GLY A 192 -6.31 10.03 -7.23
C GLY A 192 -6.11 9.51 -5.81
N ARG A 193 -6.78 10.13 -4.86
CA ARG A 193 -6.80 9.75 -3.45
C ARG A 193 -8.17 9.21 -3.09
N SER A 194 -8.23 8.29 -2.15
CA SER A 194 -9.48 7.79 -1.57
C SER A 194 -9.33 7.80 -0.06
N SER A 195 -10.25 8.45 0.62
CA SER A 195 -10.22 8.54 2.08
C SER A 195 -11.22 7.57 2.68
N LEU A 196 -10.79 6.83 3.68
CA LEU A 196 -11.59 5.95 4.49
C LEU A 196 -11.84 6.61 5.84
N ARG A 197 -13.09 6.73 6.21
CA ARG A 197 -13.54 7.27 7.49
C ARG A 197 -13.89 6.11 8.42
N ILE A 198 -13.52 6.19 9.69
CA ILE A 198 -13.84 5.18 10.71
C ILE A 198 -14.44 5.90 11.92
N GLY A 199 -15.67 5.54 12.25
CA GLY A 199 -16.35 6.09 13.43
C GLY A 199 -15.80 5.53 14.74
N ARG A 200 -15.96 6.25 15.85
CA ARG A 200 -15.44 5.81 17.16
C ARG A 200 -16.26 4.70 17.80
N VAL A 201 -17.58 4.84 17.79
CA VAL A 201 -18.46 3.96 18.57
C VAL A 201 -18.61 2.60 17.90
N VAL A 202 -18.90 2.60 16.61
CA VAL A 202 -19.16 1.35 15.86
C VAL A 202 -17.95 0.93 15.04
N ALA A 203 -16.97 1.79 14.87
CA ALA A 203 -15.75 1.59 14.10
C ALA A 203 -15.96 0.94 12.70
N ARG A 204 -17.11 1.23 12.08
CA ARG A 204 -17.37 0.85 10.70
C ARG A 204 -16.62 1.78 9.74
N PRO A 205 -15.96 1.22 8.73
CA PRO A 205 -15.36 2.03 7.69
C PRO A 205 -16.42 2.47 6.66
N TRP A 206 -16.34 3.70 6.20
CA TRP A 206 -17.08 4.17 5.01
C TRP A 206 -16.23 5.11 4.18
N ARG A 207 -16.51 5.14 2.90
CA ARG A 207 -15.78 5.95 1.95
C ARG A 207 -16.17 7.41 2.09
N LEU A 208 -15.18 8.28 2.10
CA LEU A 208 -15.34 9.71 1.86
C LEU A 208 -15.26 9.91 0.34
N ASP A 209 -16.40 10.14 -0.27
CA ASP A 209 -16.41 10.62 -1.65
C ASP A 209 -15.98 12.08 -1.63
N GLY A 210 -14.84 12.36 -2.26
CA GLY A 210 -14.32 13.69 -2.49
C GLY A 210 -14.81 14.24 -3.80
#